data_c7064c34d5b57173d74def70fd154940
#
_entry.id   c7064c34d5b57173d74def70fd154940
#
_cell.length_a   1.000
_cell.length_b   1.000
_cell.length_c   1.000
_cell.angle_alpha   90.00
_cell.angle_beta   90.00
_cell.angle_gamma   90.00
#
_symmetry.space_group_name_H-M   'P 1'
#
loop_
_entity.id
_entity.type
_entity.pdbx_description
1 polymer ?
#
loop_
_entity_poly.entity_id
_entity_poly.type
_entity_poly.pdbx_seq_one_letter_code
_entity_poly.pdbx_strand_id
1 'polypeptide(L)'
;MLRIRRSTNDRVVFALSGRMAEDDLAEMQALIGCESSRGQVVLDLKDLTLVCGEAINFLVRCESDGITLENCPAYVREWMTRQRG
;
A
#
# COMPACT_ATOMS: atom_id res chain seq x y z
N MET A 1 -12.22 8.33 -2.23
CA MET A 1 -12.51 6.89 -2.32
C MET A 1 -11.34 6.16 -2.96
N LEU A 2 -10.91 5.08 -2.34
CA LEU A 2 -9.79 4.31 -2.83
C LEU A 2 -10.24 3.29 -3.87
N ARG A 3 -9.53 3.24 -4.99
CA ARG A 3 -9.74 2.20 -5.99
C ARG A 3 -8.58 1.22 -5.93
N ILE A 4 -8.92 -0.05 -5.93
CA ILE A 4 -7.93 -1.12 -5.84
C ILE A 4 -8.10 -2.01 -7.06
N ARG A 5 -7.02 -2.17 -7.82
CA ARG A 5 -7.00 -3.06 -8.97
C ARG A 5 -5.98 -4.16 -8.70
N ARG A 6 -6.44 -5.39 -8.71
CA ARG A 6 -5.56 -6.54 -8.50
C ARG A 6 -5.13 -7.09 -9.85
N SER A 7 -3.84 -7.29 -9.99
CA SER A 7 -3.27 -7.94 -11.18
C SER A 7 -2.37 -9.07 -10.71
N THR A 8 -2.46 -10.20 -11.38
CA THR A 8 -1.56 -11.32 -11.12
C THR A 8 -0.78 -11.63 -12.38
N ASN A 9 0.50 -11.71 -12.24
CA ASN A 9 1.41 -12.08 -13.30
C ASN A 9 2.44 -12.97 -12.64
N ASP A 10 3.69 -12.53 -12.54
CA ASP A 10 4.67 -13.23 -11.73
C ASP A 10 4.47 -12.91 -10.25
N ARG A 11 3.84 -11.79 -9.98
CA ARG A 11 3.59 -11.31 -8.62
C ARG A 11 2.16 -10.80 -8.53
N VAL A 12 1.65 -10.70 -7.29
CA VAL A 12 0.35 -10.09 -7.05
C VAL A 12 0.56 -8.59 -6.88
N VAL A 13 -0.02 -7.80 -7.76
CA VAL A 13 0.10 -6.35 -7.72
C VAL A 13 -1.26 -5.74 -7.42
N PHE A 14 -1.32 -4.92 -6.37
CA PHE A 14 -2.49 -4.12 -6.06
C PHE A 14 -2.20 -2.69 -6.46
N ALA A 15 -2.80 -2.25 -7.55
CA ALA A 15 -2.66 -0.86 -7.99
C ALA A 15 -3.70 -0.02 -7.25
N LEU A 16 -3.22 0.92 -6.47
CA LEU A 16 -4.06 1.78 -5.64
C LEU A 16 -4.17 3.15 -6.28
N SER A 17 -5.38 3.68 -6.37
CA SER A 17 -5.58 5.01 -6.92
C SER A 17 -6.61 5.77 -6.11
N GLY A 18 -6.49 7.09 -6.12
CA GLY A 18 -7.40 7.98 -5.45
C GLY A 18 -6.96 8.28 -4.03
N ARG A 19 -7.90 8.24 -3.11
CA ARG A 19 -7.71 8.67 -1.74
C ARG A 19 -7.70 7.48 -0.81
N MET A 20 -6.62 7.31 -0.09
CA MET A 20 -6.47 6.22 0.88
C MET A 20 -6.76 6.76 2.27
N ALA A 21 -7.93 6.44 2.79
CA ALA A 21 -8.39 6.90 4.09
C ALA A 21 -8.38 5.75 5.09
N GLU A 22 -8.61 6.09 6.36
CA GLU A 22 -8.63 5.11 7.43
C GLU A 22 -9.62 3.97 7.16
N ASP A 23 -10.78 4.30 6.61
CA ASP A 23 -11.82 3.32 6.32
C ASP A 23 -11.38 2.27 5.30
N ASP A 24 -10.40 2.60 4.47
CA ASP A 24 -9.94 1.70 3.42
C ASP A 24 -8.92 0.68 3.93
N LEU A 25 -8.36 0.91 5.11
CA LEU A 25 -7.28 0.07 5.62
C LEU A 25 -7.74 -1.34 5.97
N ALA A 26 -8.95 -1.46 6.51
CA ALA A 26 -9.48 -2.78 6.85
C ALA A 26 -9.61 -3.64 5.60
N GLU A 27 -10.08 -3.05 4.50
CA GLU A 27 -10.21 -3.76 3.23
C GLU A 27 -8.83 -4.15 2.69
N MET A 28 -7.88 -3.24 2.76
CA MET A 28 -6.52 -3.54 2.31
C MET A 28 -5.90 -4.66 3.12
N GLN A 29 -6.07 -4.63 4.43
CA GLN A 29 -5.53 -5.68 5.29
C GLN A 29 -6.15 -7.04 4.95
N ALA A 30 -7.45 -7.07 4.67
CA ALA A 30 -8.14 -8.29 4.30
C ALA A 30 -7.62 -8.84 2.97
N LEU A 31 -7.43 -7.96 1.99
CA LEU A 31 -6.94 -8.36 0.67
C LEU A 31 -5.53 -8.92 0.75
N ILE A 32 -4.66 -8.25 1.49
CA ILE A 32 -3.28 -8.70 1.65
C ILE A 32 -3.22 -9.98 2.45
N GLY A 33 -4.06 -10.09 3.47
CA GLY A 33 -4.11 -11.28 4.32
C GLY A 33 -4.57 -12.53 3.58
N CYS A 34 -5.32 -12.36 2.48
CA CYS A 34 -5.75 -13.49 1.66
C CYS A 34 -4.65 -14.03 0.76
N GLU A 35 -3.57 -13.28 0.60
CA GLU A 35 -2.46 -13.74 -0.23
C GLU A 35 -1.51 -14.62 0.57
N SER A 36 -1.20 -15.77 0.04
CA SER A 36 -0.36 -16.74 0.75
C SER A 36 1.14 -16.45 0.62
N SER A 37 1.53 -15.64 -0.35
CA SER A 37 2.94 -15.34 -0.61
C SER A 37 3.21 -13.85 -0.46
N ARG A 38 3.33 -13.40 0.79
CA ARG A 38 3.49 -11.98 1.08
C ARG A 38 4.71 -11.35 0.42
N GLY A 39 5.79 -12.10 0.27
CA GLY A 39 6.99 -11.60 -0.39
C GLY A 39 6.80 -11.30 -1.86
N GLN A 40 5.69 -11.76 -2.44
CA GLN A 40 5.39 -11.52 -3.84
C GLN A 40 4.26 -10.51 -4.04
N VAL A 41 3.83 -9.89 -2.97
CA VAL A 41 2.80 -8.86 -3.04
C VAL A 41 3.46 -7.51 -3.27
N VAL A 42 2.94 -6.77 -4.23
CA VAL A 42 3.42 -5.44 -4.58
C VAL A 42 2.26 -4.47 -4.50
N LEU A 43 2.50 -3.32 -3.89
CA LEU A 43 1.53 -2.24 -3.87
C LEU A 43 2.04 -1.13 -4.80
N ASP A 44 1.29 -0.87 -5.85
CA ASP A 44 1.61 0.20 -6.79
C ASP A 44 0.88 1.45 -6.35
N LEU A 45 1.63 2.46 -5.95
CA LEU A 45 1.09 3.68 -5.35
C LEU A 45 1.12 4.86 -6.33
N LYS A 46 1.34 4.59 -7.60
CA LYS A 46 1.54 5.63 -8.62
C LYS A 46 0.39 6.63 -8.68
N ASP A 47 -0.84 6.15 -8.56
CA ASP A 47 -2.01 6.98 -8.75
C ASP A 47 -2.67 7.43 -7.44
N LEU A 48 -2.00 7.25 -6.31
CA LEU A 48 -2.51 7.76 -5.05
C LEU A 48 -2.42 9.28 -5.03
N THR A 49 -3.54 9.92 -4.71
CA THR A 49 -3.61 11.38 -4.68
C THR A 49 -3.58 11.93 -3.26
N LEU A 50 -4.01 11.12 -2.28
CA LEU A 50 -4.04 11.57 -0.89
C LEU A 50 -3.98 10.34 0.02
N VAL A 51 -3.20 10.43 1.09
CA VAL A 51 -3.12 9.41 2.13
C VAL A 51 -3.24 10.07 3.49
N CYS A 52 -3.87 9.36 4.44
CA CYS A 52 -3.93 9.85 5.82
C CYS A 52 -2.77 9.27 6.63
N GLY A 53 -2.60 9.79 7.86
CA GLY A 53 -1.52 9.32 8.73
C GLY A 53 -1.59 7.83 9.03
N GLU A 54 -2.80 7.33 9.23
CA GLU A 54 -3.01 5.91 9.48
C GLU A 54 -2.59 5.07 8.28
N ALA A 55 -2.87 5.56 7.06
CA ALA A 55 -2.46 4.88 5.85
C ALA A 55 -0.95 4.84 5.74
N ILE A 56 -0.27 5.91 6.12
CA ILE A 56 1.20 5.93 6.12
C ILE A 56 1.75 4.86 7.07
N ASN A 57 1.20 4.76 8.27
CA ASN A 57 1.62 3.73 9.21
C ASN A 57 1.39 2.32 8.65
N PHE A 58 0.27 2.13 7.97
CA PHE A 58 -0.04 0.87 7.31
C PHE A 58 1.00 0.53 6.25
N LEU A 59 1.38 1.50 5.43
CA LEU A 59 2.37 1.28 4.38
C LEU A 59 3.75 0.95 4.95
N VAL A 60 4.14 1.63 6.03
CA VAL A 60 5.40 1.32 6.71
C VAL A 60 5.40 -0.12 7.21
N ARG A 61 4.28 -0.53 7.80
CA ARG A 61 4.15 -1.90 8.31
C ARG A 61 4.21 -2.93 7.18
N CYS A 62 3.55 -2.64 6.05
CA CYS A 62 3.58 -3.52 4.89
C CYS A 62 5.01 -3.72 4.40
N GLU A 63 5.77 -2.63 4.31
CA GLU A 63 7.15 -2.71 3.86
C GLU A 63 8.00 -3.55 4.81
N SER A 64 7.75 -3.41 6.11
CA SER A 64 8.44 -4.22 7.13
C SER A 64 8.10 -5.70 7.01
N ASP A 65 6.90 -6.02 6.53
CA ASP A 65 6.44 -7.39 6.36
C ASP A 65 6.93 -8.02 5.06
N GLY A 66 7.73 -7.29 4.28
CA GLY A 66 8.27 -7.80 3.04
C GLY A 66 7.47 -7.46 1.80
N ILE A 67 6.41 -6.67 1.93
CA ILE A 67 5.62 -6.23 0.79
C ILE A 67 6.36 -5.11 0.08
N THR A 68 6.47 -5.21 -1.23
CA THR A 68 7.17 -4.21 -2.04
C THR A 68 6.23 -3.06 -2.37
N LEU A 69 6.71 -1.84 -2.18
CA LEU A 69 5.98 -0.64 -2.59
C LEU A 69 6.63 -0.09 -3.85
N GLU A 70 5.85 0.03 -4.93
CA GLU A 70 6.34 0.54 -6.21
C GLU A 70 5.70 1.88 -6.53
N ASN A 71 6.45 2.71 -7.24
CA ASN A 71 5.98 4.02 -7.70
C ASN A 71 5.47 4.89 -6.55
N CYS A 72 6.11 4.77 -5.40
CA CYS A 72 5.71 5.52 -4.23
C CYS A 72 5.95 7.02 -4.46
N PRO A 73 4.89 7.85 -4.35
CA PRO A 73 5.08 9.29 -4.51
C PRO A 73 6.09 9.84 -3.48
N ALA A 74 6.80 10.87 -3.88
CA ALA A 74 7.86 11.43 -3.03
C ALA A 74 7.32 11.88 -1.67
N TYR A 75 6.15 12.51 -1.64
CA TYR A 75 5.59 13.00 -0.39
C TYR A 75 5.20 11.84 0.54
N VAL A 76 4.78 10.72 -0.03
CA VAL A 76 4.44 9.53 0.75
C VAL A 76 5.70 8.92 1.34
N ARG A 77 6.74 8.78 0.52
CA ARG A 77 8.01 8.22 0.97
C ARG A 77 8.64 9.08 2.07
N GLU A 78 8.59 10.39 1.92
CA GLU A 78 9.11 11.29 2.93
C GLU A 78 8.35 11.15 4.24
N TRP A 79 7.02 11.09 4.17
CA TRP A 79 6.18 10.92 5.34
C TRP A 79 6.48 9.59 6.04
N MET A 80 6.62 8.50 5.25
CA MET A 80 6.96 7.19 5.80
C MET A 80 8.29 7.22 6.56
N THR A 81 9.27 7.92 6.01
CA THR A 81 10.57 8.06 6.65
C THR A 81 10.46 8.75 8.00
N ARG A 82 9.60 9.75 8.10
CA ARG A 82 9.36 10.44 9.37
C ARG A 82 8.69 9.53 10.40
N GLN A 83 7.76 8.69 9.95
CA GLN A 83 7.07 7.78 10.85
C GLN A 83 7.98 6.70 11.39
N ARG A 84 8.97 6.30 10.61
CA ARG A 84 9.94 5.30 11.04
C ARG A 84 10.90 5.83 12.08
N GLY A 85 11.21 7.07 11.94
CA GLY A 85 12.28 7.60 12.65
C GLY A 85 12.12 8.41 13.77
#